data_64f33a8daa6feafd5b497466c1e79cba
#
_entry.id   64f33a8daa6feafd5b497466c1e79cba
#
_cell.length_a   1.000
_cell.length_b   1.000
_cell.length_c   1.000
_cell.angle_alpha   90.00
_cell.angle_beta   90.00
_cell.angle_gamma   90.00
#
_symmetry.space_group_name_H-M   'P 1'
#
loop_
_entity.id
_entity.type
_entity.pdbx_description
1 polymer ?
#
loop_
_entity_poly.entity_id
_entity_poly.type
_entity_poly.pdbx_seq_one_letter_code
_entity_poly.pdbx_strand_id
1 'polypeptide(L)'
;IQTSAHSNSKDTYNNLTNYFKNPYFPVDFIEIIGKFEFIEFEKVVNIFQDLEINSIELNHPGNCSGYSITSEEKKFCYLLDNEYESNQKKELINFCNFSDTIIWDGMFLDKELPDKKGWGHSSIEQGINLANEIEFKKFLISHHSPTREDSEIKQIQNNFSNMKIKFASENEVIDF
;
A
#
# COMPACT_ATOMS: atom_id res chain seq x y z
N ILE A 1 5.61 1.11 -16.13
CA ILE A 1 4.65 0.90 -15.02
C ILE A 1 4.85 -0.50 -14.49
N GLN A 2 5.06 -0.62 -13.20
CA GLN A 2 5.04 -1.89 -12.51
C GLN A 2 3.91 -1.89 -11.50
N THR A 3 3.07 -2.90 -11.56
CA THR A 3 1.91 -3.03 -10.66
C THR A 3 2.27 -3.78 -9.37
N SER A 4 3.30 -4.63 -9.42
CA SER A 4 3.82 -5.37 -8.28
C SER A 4 5.29 -5.70 -8.50
N ALA A 5 6.11 -5.66 -7.44
CA ALA A 5 7.51 -6.11 -7.48
C ALA A 5 7.65 -7.62 -7.76
N HIS A 6 6.59 -8.39 -7.54
CA HIS A 6 6.54 -9.84 -7.77
C HIS A 6 5.93 -10.24 -9.12
N SER A 7 5.47 -9.27 -9.93
CA SER A 7 5.04 -9.49 -11.32
C SER A 7 6.10 -9.04 -12.31
N ASN A 8 6.25 -9.78 -13.39
CA ASN A 8 7.20 -9.41 -14.43
C ASN A 8 6.63 -8.31 -15.36
N SER A 9 7.51 -7.60 -16.04
CA SER A 9 7.17 -6.49 -16.94
C SER A 9 6.26 -6.93 -18.09
N LYS A 10 6.40 -8.18 -18.55
CA LYS A 10 5.58 -8.75 -19.63
C LYS A 10 4.13 -8.98 -19.20
N ASP A 11 3.91 -9.45 -17.98
CA ASP A 11 2.56 -9.64 -17.46
C ASP A 11 1.87 -8.30 -17.24
N THR A 12 2.58 -7.30 -16.73
CA THR A 12 2.07 -5.93 -16.61
C THR A 12 1.67 -5.36 -17.98
N TYR A 13 2.51 -5.54 -19.00
CA TYR A 13 2.20 -5.15 -20.38
C TYR A 13 0.94 -5.86 -20.89
N ASN A 14 0.86 -7.17 -20.73
CA ASN A 14 -0.27 -7.97 -21.21
C ASN A 14 -1.57 -7.57 -20.51
N ASN A 15 -1.54 -7.34 -19.20
CA ASN A 15 -2.71 -6.93 -18.43
C ASN A 15 -3.21 -5.56 -18.88
N LEU A 16 -2.33 -4.58 -19.06
CA LEU A 16 -2.70 -3.27 -19.58
C LEU A 16 -3.26 -3.35 -20.99
N THR A 17 -2.62 -4.12 -21.88
CA THR A 17 -3.10 -4.32 -23.26
C THR A 17 -4.49 -4.96 -23.27
N ASN A 18 -4.74 -5.91 -22.37
CA ASN A 18 -6.06 -6.56 -22.27
C ASN A 18 -7.13 -5.64 -21.69
N TYR A 19 -6.77 -4.75 -20.78
CA TYR A 19 -7.68 -3.78 -20.19
C TYR A 19 -8.06 -2.67 -21.20
N PHE A 20 -7.07 -2.13 -21.91
CA PHE A 20 -7.25 -1.04 -22.88
C PHE A 20 -7.50 -1.60 -24.29
N LYS A 21 -8.59 -2.31 -24.50
CA LYS A 21 -9.01 -2.79 -25.83
C LYS A 21 -10.52 -2.87 -25.94
N ASN A 22 -11.03 -2.88 -27.19
CA ASN A 22 -12.44 -3.13 -27.46
C ASN A 22 -12.93 -4.47 -26.86
N PRO A 23 -14.14 -4.53 -26.31
CA PRO A 23 -15.14 -3.46 -26.17
C PRO A 23 -14.97 -2.63 -24.88
N TYR A 24 -13.96 -2.88 -24.05
CA TYR A 24 -13.82 -2.29 -22.73
C TYR A 24 -13.28 -0.86 -22.76
N PHE A 25 -12.47 -0.54 -23.77
CA PHE A 25 -11.90 0.79 -23.94
C PHE A 25 -11.88 1.21 -25.41
N PRO A 26 -12.15 2.49 -25.74
CA PRO A 26 -12.28 2.94 -27.13
C PRO A 26 -10.93 3.11 -27.86
N VAL A 27 -9.82 3.19 -27.13
CA VAL A 27 -8.47 3.38 -27.66
C VAL A 27 -7.62 2.19 -27.26
N ASP A 28 -6.95 1.57 -28.21
CA ASP A 28 -6.05 0.46 -27.92
C ASP A 28 -4.79 0.95 -27.19
N PHE A 29 -4.31 0.16 -26.21
CA PHE A 29 -3.12 0.49 -25.45
C PHE A 29 -1.90 0.74 -26.35
N ILE A 30 -1.81 0.03 -27.48
CA ILE A 30 -0.73 0.16 -28.43
C ILE A 30 -0.59 1.58 -29.00
N GLU A 31 -1.67 2.35 -29.04
CA GLU A 31 -1.65 3.74 -29.54
C GLU A 31 -0.98 4.70 -28.55
N ILE A 32 -0.94 4.35 -27.27
CA ILE A 32 -0.35 5.15 -26.19
C ILE A 32 0.94 4.55 -25.64
N ILE A 33 1.29 3.34 -26.06
CA ILE A 33 2.42 2.55 -25.51
C ILE A 33 3.77 3.27 -25.62
N GLY A 34 3.95 4.11 -26.63
CA GLY A 34 5.19 4.88 -26.79
C GLY A 34 5.50 5.86 -25.63
N LYS A 35 4.56 6.03 -24.69
CA LYS A 35 4.73 6.84 -23.47
C LYS A 35 5.13 6.01 -22.26
N PHE A 36 5.24 4.68 -22.40
CA PHE A 36 5.49 3.77 -21.30
C PHE A 36 6.73 2.91 -21.59
N GLU A 37 7.53 2.73 -20.57
CA GLU A 37 8.62 1.78 -20.54
C GLU A 37 8.28 0.71 -19.48
N PHE A 38 8.40 -0.56 -19.85
CA PHE A 38 8.16 -1.70 -18.96
C PHE A 38 9.51 -2.27 -18.54
N ILE A 39 9.86 -2.08 -17.29
CA ILE A 39 11.13 -2.49 -16.72
C ILE A 39 10.93 -3.42 -15.53
N GLU A 40 11.86 -4.35 -15.34
CA GLU A 40 11.85 -5.23 -14.18
C GLU A 40 12.20 -4.44 -12.91
N PHE A 41 11.69 -4.90 -11.74
CA PHE A 41 11.87 -4.19 -10.48
C PHE A 41 13.34 -3.97 -10.11
N GLU A 42 14.18 -4.96 -10.34
CA GLU A 42 15.63 -4.87 -10.07
C GLU A 42 16.31 -3.75 -10.86
N LYS A 43 15.80 -3.44 -12.06
CA LYS A 43 16.28 -2.30 -12.84
C LYS A 43 15.78 -0.96 -12.31
N VAL A 44 14.56 -0.92 -11.76
CA VAL A 44 14.02 0.29 -11.12
C VAL A 44 14.90 0.69 -9.94
N VAL A 45 15.24 -0.26 -9.07
CA VAL A 45 16.14 -0.03 -7.92
C VAL A 45 17.47 0.56 -8.36
N ASN A 46 18.02 0.11 -9.49
CA ASN A 46 19.28 0.62 -10.03
C ASN A 46 19.18 2.02 -10.65
N ILE A 47 17.99 2.48 -11.05
CA ILE A 47 17.78 3.84 -11.58
C ILE A 47 17.86 4.88 -10.47
N PHE A 48 17.35 4.55 -9.29
CA PHE A 48 17.31 5.44 -8.13
C PHE A 48 18.49 5.16 -7.19
N GLN A 49 19.71 5.48 -7.61
CA GLN A 49 20.95 5.16 -6.88
C GLN A 49 21.03 5.77 -5.47
N ASP A 50 20.32 6.87 -5.24
CA ASP A 50 20.27 7.56 -3.94
C ASP A 50 19.13 7.03 -3.01
N LEU A 51 18.38 6.04 -3.47
CA LEU A 51 17.28 5.43 -2.72
C LEU A 51 17.54 3.93 -2.54
N GLU A 52 17.41 3.48 -1.31
CA GLU A 52 17.27 2.05 -1.03
C GLU A 52 15.78 1.68 -1.11
N ILE A 53 15.41 0.87 -2.08
CA ILE A 53 14.01 0.43 -2.30
C ILE A 53 13.93 -1.07 -2.08
N ASN A 54 13.12 -1.47 -1.11
CA ASN A 54 12.81 -2.88 -0.85
C ASN A 54 11.32 -3.13 -1.05
N SER A 55 10.96 -4.38 -1.33
CA SER A 55 9.58 -4.80 -1.48
C SER A 55 9.26 -5.99 -0.59
N ILE A 56 7.99 -6.10 -0.22
CA ILE A 56 7.41 -7.23 0.52
C ILE A 56 6.14 -7.67 -0.20
N GLU A 57 5.89 -8.97 -0.26
CA GLU A 57 4.63 -9.49 -0.80
C GLU A 57 3.48 -9.22 0.17
N LEU A 58 2.38 -8.69 -0.34
CA LEU A 58 1.16 -8.43 0.39
C LEU A 58 0.05 -9.38 -0.06
N ASN A 59 -0.86 -9.69 0.85
CA ASN A 59 -1.97 -10.58 0.59
C ASN A 59 -3.13 -9.82 -0.05
N HIS A 60 -3.23 -9.90 -1.38
CA HIS A 60 -4.30 -9.26 -2.15
C HIS A 60 -4.67 -10.12 -3.36
N PRO A 61 -5.95 -10.25 -3.75
CA PRO A 61 -6.33 -10.89 -4.99
C PRO A 61 -5.60 -10.29 -6.20
N GLY A 62 -4.86 -11.11 -6.93
CA GLY A 62 -4.08 -10.69 -8.09
C GLY A 62 -2.66 -10.23 -7.79
N ASN A 63 -2.17 -10.46 -6.58
CA ASN A 63 -0.85 -10.09 -6.03
C ASN A 63 -0.68 -8.58 -5.83
N CYS A 64 -0.07 -8.21 -4.73
CA CYS A 64 0.31 -6.85 -4.41
C CYS A 64 1.66 -6.82 -3.73
N SER A 65 2.35 -5.69 -3.80
CA SER A 65 3.60 -5.47 -3.10
C SER A 65 3.54 -4.23 -2.24
N GLY A 66 4.00 -4.36 -1.00
CA GLY A 66 4.38 -3.23 -0.18
C GLY A 66 5.80 -2.79 -0.51
N TYR A 67 6.11 -1.54 -0.22
CA TYR A 67 7.42 -0.96 -0.50
C TYR A 67 7.98 -0.25 0.72
N SER A 68 9.29 -0.38 0.94
CA SER A 68 10.03 0.55 1.80
C SER A 68 11.00 1.34 0.94
N ILE A 69 11.06 2.64 1.18
CA ILE A 69 11.96 3.56 0.50
C ILE A 69 12.78 4.26 1.57
N THR A 70 14.09 4.09 1.51
CA THR A 70 15.02 4.76 2.42
C THR A 70 15.87 5.75 1.63
N SER A 71 15.91 6.99 2.08
CA SER A 71 16.76 8.06 1.56
C SER A 71 17.48 8.72 2.72
N GLU A 72 18.79 8.81 2.65
CA GLU A 72 19.63 9.25 3.77
C GLU A 72 19.39 8.40 5.01
N GLU A 73 18.82 9.00 6.08
CA GLU A 73 18.47 8.30 7.33
C GLU A 73 16.96 8.15 7.51
N LYS A 74 16.16 8.43 6.48
CA LYS A 74 14.69 8.41 6.55
C LYS A 74 14.11 7.23 5.82
N LYS A 75 13.21 6.50 6.46
CA LYS A 75 12.55 5.32 5.93
C LYS A 75 11.04 5.51 5.86
N PHE A 76 10.49 5.29 4.68
CA PHE A 76 9.06 5.32 4.38
C PHE A 76 8.58 3.92 4.02
N CYS A 77 7.45 3.46 4.59
CA CYS A 77 6.81 2.19 4.23
C CYS A 77 5.40 2.41 3.72
N TYR A 78 5.07 1.73 2.62
CA TYR A 78 3.76 1.79 1.96
C TYR A 78 3.17 0.38 1.89
N LEU A 79 2.05 0.15 2.60
CA LEU A 79 1.42 -1.16 2.79
C LEU A 79 -0.08 -1.07 2.50
N LEU A 80 -0.46 -0.65 1.30
CA LEU A 80 -1.86 -0.64 0.87
C LEU A 80 -2.17 -1.88 0.01
N ASP A 81 -3.45 -2.21 -0.05
CA ASP A 81 -3.96 -3.42 -0.69
C ASP A 81 -3.40 -4.69 -0.03
N ASN A 82 -3.62 -4.80 1.28
CA ASN A 82 -3.20 -5.95 2.07
C ASN A 82 -4.33 -6.49 2.96
N GLU A 83 -4.74 -7.72 2.77
CA GLU A 83 -5.55 -8.46 3.73
C GLU A 83 -4.61 -9.09 4.77
N TYR A 84 -4.46 -8.41 5.90
CA TYR A 84 -3.54 -8.85 6.94
C TYR A 84 -3.96 -10.19 7.54
N GLU A 85 -3.01 -11.11 7.56
CA GLU A 85 -3.09 -12.39 8.27
C GLU A 85 -1.95 -12.53 9.27
N SER A 86 -2.18 -13.30 10.34
CA SER A 86 -1.22 -13.45 11.44
C SER A 86 0.13 -14.05 11.03
N ASN A 87 0.18 -14.81 9.94
CA ASN A 87 1.41 -15.36 9.38
C ASN A 87 2.35 -14.28 8.81
N GLN A 88 1.82 -13.14 8.34
CA GLN A 88 2.60 -12.01 7.84
C GLN A 88 3.25 -11.17 8.97
N LYS A 89 2.76 -11.33 10.21
CA LYS A 89 3.09 -10.44 11.33
C LYS A 89 4.60 -10.22 11.51
N LYS A 90 5.36 -11.31 11.59
CA LYS A 90 6.82 -11.23 11.84
C LYS A 90 7.55 -10.50 10.71
N GLU A 91 7.15 -10.74 9.49
CA GLU A 91 7.77 -10.14 8.32
C GLU A 91 7.44 -8.66 8.23
N LEU A 92 6.18 -8.27 8.44
CA LEU A 92 5.75 -6.88 8.48
C LEU A 92 6.40 -6.10 9.62
N ILE A 93 6.55 -6.68 10.83
CA ILE A 93 7.30 -6.07 11.92
C ILE A 93 8.73 -5.75 11.49
N ASN A 94 9.45 -6.72 10.93
CA ASN A 94 10.83 -6.52 10.49
C ASN A 94 10.92 -5.47 9.38
N PHE A 95 9.97 -5.51 8.44
CA PHE A 95 9.94 -4.61 7.30
C PHE A 95 9.65 -3.15 7.71
N CYS A 96 8.74 -2.94 8.67
CA CYS A 96 8.28 -1.61 9.07
C CYS A 96 9.09 -1.00 10.22
N ASN A 97 9.85 -1.80 10.96
CA ASN A 97 10.53 -1.31 12.16
C ASN A 97 11.50 -0.16 11.85
N PHE A 98 11.60 0.81 12.74
CA PHE A 98 12.39 2.02 12.62
C PHE A 98 12.02 2.93 11.44
N SER A 99 10.79 2.87 10.97
CA SER A 99 10.32 3.75 9.90
C SER A 99 9.96 5.14 10.42
N ASP A 100 10.26 6.16 9.61
CA ASP A 100 9.78 7.53 9.87
C ASP A 100 8.29 7.63 9.60
N THR A 101 7.83 7.03 8.50
CA THR A 101 6.41 7.03 8.15
C THR A 101 5.99 5.67 7.60
N ILE A 102 4.85 5.18 8.08
CA ILE A 102 4.21 3.96 7.60
C ILE A 102 2.81 4.32 7.14
N ILE A 103 2.41 3.86 5.95
CA ILE A 103 1.03 3.93 5.47
C ILE A 103 0.43 2.53 5.49
N TRP A 104 -0.71 2.40 6.16
CA TRP A 104 -1.43 1.15 6.39
C TRP A 104 -2.80 1.15 5.71
N ASP A 105 -3.19 0.00 5.19
CA ASP A 105 -4.54 -0.26 4.69
C ASP A 105 -5.52 -0.39 5.85
N GLY A 106 -6.37 0.62 6.02
CA GLY A 106 -7.38 0.67 7.06
C GLY A 106 -8.79 0.75 6.50
N MET A 107 -9.09 -0.05 5.47
CA MET A 107 -10.38 -0.01 4.80
C MET A 107 -11.53 -0.40 5.73
N PHE A 108 -11.32 -1.40 6.57
CA PHE A 108 -12.36 -1.99 7.41
C PHE A 108 -12.15 -1.73 8.91
N LEU A 109 -13.15 -2.05 9.70
CA LEU A 109 -13.07 -2.29 11.13
C LEU A 109 -13.01 -3.80 11.37
N ASP A 110 -12.45 -4.26 12.49
CA ASP A 110 -12.38 -5.69 12.83
C ASP A 110 -13.74 -6.38 12.75
N LYS A 111 -14.81 -5.70 13.17
CA LYS A 111 -16.18 -6.22 13.11
C LYS A 111 -16.71 -6.45 11.69
N GLU A 112 -16.10 -5.82 10.68
CA GLU A 112 -16.50 -5.91 9.28
C GLU A 112 -15.75 -7.02 8.53
N LEU A 113 -14.58 -7.44 9.03
CA LEU A 113 -13.71 -8.42 8.36
C LEU A 113 -14.36 -9.77 8.05
N PRO A 114 -15.24 -10.35 8.91
CA PRO A 114 -15.85 -11.64 8.60
C PRO A 114 -16.57 -11.70 7.25
N ASP A 115 -17.22 -10.58 6.87
CA ASP A 115 -17.97 -10.45 5.62
C ASP A 115 -17.08 -9.95 4.45
N LYS A 116 -15.81 -9.66 4.71
CA LYS A 116 -14.87 -9.06 3.75
C LYS A 116 -13.65 -9.94 3.44
N LYS A 117 -13.67 -11.18 3.91
CA LYS A 117 -12.58 -12.13 3.64
C LYS A 117 -12.38 -12.33 2.14
N GLY A 118 -11.11 -12.25 1.69
CA GLY A 118 -10.75 -12.36 0.28
C GLY A 118 -10.92 -11.07 -0.52
N TRP A 119 -11.19 -9.93 0.15
CA TRP A 119 -11.28 -8.63 -0.52
C TRP A 119 -9.92 -7.94 -0.64
N GLY A 120 -8.90 -8.42 0.06
CA GLY A 120 -7.54 -7.91 -0.04
C GLY A 120 -7.21 -6.72 0.86
N HIS A 121 -8.01 -6.48 1.92
CA HIS A 121 -7.86 -5.30 2.76
C HIS A 121 -7.89 -5.61 4.25
N SER A 122 -7.23 -4.74 5.02
CA SER A 122 -7.07 -4.87 6.47
C SER A 122 -8.06 -4.01 7.25
N SER A 123 -8.04 -4.19 8.57
CA SER A 123 -8.75 -3.29 9.49
C SER A 123 -7.83 -2.21 10.08
N ILE A 124 -8.47 -1.18 10.59
CA ILE A 124 -7.84 -0.11 11.36
C ILE A 124 -7.21 -0.70 12.61
N GLU A 125 -7.93 -1.57 13.32
CA GLU A 125 -7.47 -2.19 14.56
C GLU A 125 -6.26 -3.11 14.34
N GLN A 126 -6.22 -3.86 13.24
CA GLN A 126 -5.05 -4.65 12.87
C GLN A 126 -3.80 -3.78 12.68
N GLY A 127 -3.94 -2.63 12.01
CA GLY A 127 -2.86 -1.66 11.86
C GLY A 127 -2.39 -1.09 13.19
N ILE A 128 -3.30 -0.72 14.08
CA ILE A 128 -2.97 -0.22 15.42
C ILE A 128 -2.28 -1.29 16.26
N ASN A 129 -2.72 -2.54 16.17
CA ASN A 129 -2.09 -3.65 16.87
C ASN A 129 -0.66 -3.90 16.36
N LEU A 130 -0.43 -3.82 15.04
CA LEU A 130 0.92 -3.90 14.47
C LEU A 130 1.79 -2.73 14.96
N ALA A 131 1.24 -1.52 14.94
CA ALA A 131 1.93 -0.31 15.37
C ALA A 131 2.40 -0.37 16.84
N ASN A 132 1.70 -1.09 17.70
CA ASN A 132 2.11 -1.28 19.11
C ASN A 132 3.33 -2.19 19.28
N GLU A 133 3.76 -2.88 18.23
CA GLU A 133 4.87 -3.86 18.27
C GLU A 133 6.12 -3.39 17.51
N ILE A 134 6.09 -2.19 16.92
CA ILE A 134 7.18 -1.62 16.12
C ILE A 134 7.58 -0.23 16.60
N GLU A 135 8.81 0.18 16.29
CA GLU A 135 9.27 1.54 16.48
C GLU A 135 9.07 2.34 15.19
N PHE A 136 8.41 3.50 15.31
CA PHE A 136 8.12 4.39 14.18
C PHE A 136 7.91 5.83 14.68
N LYS A 137 7.96 6.82 13.76
CA LYS A 137 7.63 8.22 14.07
C LYS A 137 6.19 8.57 13.75
N LYS A 138 5.67 8.15 12.58
CA LYS A 138 4.29 8.40 12.14
C LYS A 138 3.69 7.11 11.55
N PHE A 139 2.45 6.81 11.91
CA PHE A 139 1.67 5.71 11.33
C PHE A 139 0.36 6.28 10.79
N LEU A 140 0.16 6.12 9.48
CA LEU A 140 -0.98 6.68 8.79
C LEU A 140 -1.94 5.58 8.39
N ILE A 141 -3.14 5.63 8.90
CA ILE A 141 -4.25 4.80 8.44
C ILE A 141 -4.82 5.47 7.19
N SER A 142 -4.83 4.77 6.08
CA SER A 142 -5.32 5.23 4.78
C SER A 142 -6.24 4.21 4.14
N HIS A 143 -6.59 4.39 2.87
CA HIS A 143 -7.42 3.46 2.10
C HIS A 143 -8.79 3.20 2.74
N HIS A 144 -9.41 4.26 3.28
CA HIS A 144 -10.72 4.16 3.91
C HIS A 144 -11.78 3.66 2.93
N SER A 145 -12.73 2.86 3.44
CA SER A 145 -13.86 2.39 2.63
C SER A 145 -14.57 3.55 1.93
N PRO A 146 -14.84 3.46 0.62
CA PRO A 146 -15.51 4.52 -0.13
C PRO A 146 -16.94 4.82 0.35
N THR A 147 -17.51 3.93 1.15
CA THR A 147 -18.83 4.12 1.78
C THR A 147 -18.77 4.79 3.14
N ARG A 148 -17.57 5.04 3.68
CA ARG A 148 -17.35 5.64 5.00
C ARG A 148 -17.27 7.15 4.90
N GLU A 149 -18.13 7.85 5.61
CA GLU A 149 -18.14 9.32 5.61
C GLU A 149 -17.03 9.92 6.48
N ASP A 150 -16.57 11.13 6.15
CA ASP A 150 -15.54 11.84 6.92
C ASP A 150 -15.89 12.03 8.40
N SER A 151 -17.19 12.20 8.69
CA SER A 151 -17.70 12.31 10.06
C SER A 151 -17.47 11.02 10.85
N GLU A 152 -17.64 9.87 10.21
CA GLU A 152 -17.41 8.55 10.80
C GLU A 152 -15.90 8.31 10.99
N ILE A 153 -15.08 8.65 10.00
CA ILE A 153 -13.61 8.57 10.11
C ILE A 153 -13.12 9.38 11.32
N LYS A 154 -13.62 10.60 11.49
CA LYS A 154 -13.28 11.44 12.65
C LYS A 154 -13.72 10.82 13.99
N GLN A 155 -14.89 10.21 14.04
CA GLN A 155 -15.35 9.51 15.25
C GLN A 155 -14.46 8.30 15.58
N ILE A 156 -14.11 7.51 14.58
CA ILE A 156 -13.20 6.37 14.74
C ILE A 156 -11.84 6.86 15.24
N GLN A 157 -11.27 7.86 14.61
CA GLN A 157 -9.98 8.44 15.01
C GLN A 157 -9.97 8.91 16.47
N ASN A 158 -11.05 9.52 16.94
CA ASN A 158 -11.17 10.00 18.31
C ASN A 158 -11.14 8.85 19.36
N ASN A 159 -11.45 7.62 18.96
CA ASN A 159 -11.39 6.46 19.85
C ASN A 159 -9.94 5.95 20.02
N PHE A 160 -9.03 6.38 19.17
CA PHE A 160 -7.62 5.96 19.21
C PHE A 160 -6.73 7.14 19.60
N SER A 161 -6.45 7.30 20.87
CA SER A 161 -5.72 8.44 21.45
C SER A 161 -4.19 8.34 21.34
N ASN A 162 -3.64 7.94 20.21
CA ASN A 162 -2.20 7.88 19.99
C ASN A 162 -1.76 9.01 19.04
N MET A 163 -0.92 9.95 19.53
CA MET A 163 -0.46 11.09 18.72
C MET A 163 0.41 10.72 17.51
N LYS A 164 0.97 9.50 17.50
CA LYS A 164 1.78 9.00 16.37
C LYS A 164 0.95 8.31 15.29
N ILE A 165 -0.29 7.94 15.60
CA ILE A 165 -1.22 7.28 14.66
C ILE A 165 -2.23 8.31 14.20
N LYS A 166 -2.31 8.53 12.90
CA LYS A 166 -3.24 9.47 12.27
C LYS A 166 -4.00 8.80 11.14
N PHE A 167 -5.13 9.36 10.80
CA PHE A 167 -5.89 8.99 9.62
C PHE A 167 -5.53 9.97 8.51
N ALA A 168 -5.13 9.45 7.36
CA ALA A 168 -4.73 10.27 6.21
C ALA A 168 -5.93 11.06 5.66
N SER A 169 -5.67 12.26 5.22
CA SER A 169 -6.65 13.14 4.58
C SER A 169 -6.17 13.54 3.20
N GLU A 170 -7.11 13.75 2.28
CA GLU A 170 -6.79 14.28 0.95
C GLU A 170 -6.10 15.65 1.05
N ASN A 171 -5.13 15.87 0.19
CA ASN A 171 -4.31 17.10 0.11
C ASN A 171 -3.45 17.37 1.36
N GLU A 172 -3.34 16.45 2.31
CA GLU A 172 -2.40 16.59 3.41
C GLU A 172 -0.96 16.36 2.90
N VAL A 173 -0.08 17.30 3.17
CA VAL A 173 1.37 17.16 2.92
C VAL A 173 2.01 16.66 4.20
N ILE A 174 2.74 15.56 4.11
CA ILE A 174 3.38 14.92 5.23
C ILE A 174 4.89 15.01 5.05
N ASP A 175 5.54 15.82 5.87
CA ASP A 175 7.00 15.89 5.93
C ASP A 175 7.55 14.71 6.74
N PHE A 176 8.57 14.05 6.24
CA PHE A 176 9.27 12.95 6.90
C PHE A 176 10.79 13.02 6.74
#